data_f80a769cbea5ab0023474c9f15733e5b
#
_entry.id   f80a769cbea5ab0023474c9f15733e5b
#
_cell.length_a   1.000
_cell.length_b   1.000
_cell.length_c   1.000
_cell.angle_alpha   90.00
_cell.angle_beta   90.00
_cell.angle_gamma   90.00
#
_symmetry.space_group_name_H-M   'P 1'
#
loop_
_entity.id
_entity.type
_entity.pdbx_description
1 polymer ?
#
loop_
_entity_poly.entity_id
_entity_poly.type
_entity_poly.pdbx_seq_one_letter_code
_entity_poly.pdbx_strand_id
1 'polypeptide(L)'
;RFNLIYLYSLMRRIKKLKISKVYDLQNSSRTSFYKKILFPNSNFNNWSSSETTLPKNKTKEEFDKKSVLERFDHQLQTSKINTKHTMLPDFSWSCTDISKIKSEYKLEKYIVLFPFCSPHLAQKKWPYYNELIEKIKNKYNDQYKIVVAPGPDEINESKDINALCVLDNGKALDISQLSSLIKDSSF
;
A
#
# COMPACT_ATOMS: atom_id res chain seq x y z
N ARG A 1 -23.34 6.88 -7.60
CA ARG A 1 -24.69 6.34 -7.79
C ARG A 1 -24.77 4.99 -7.06
N PHE A 2 -25.71 4.86 -6.14
CA PHE A 2 -25.97 3.61 -5.42
C PHE A 2 -26.67 2.65 -6.39
N ASN A 3 -26.02 1.51 -6.71
CA ASN A 3 -26.63 0.49 -7.55
C ASN A 3 -27.22 -0.60 -6.66
N LEU A 4 -28.52 -0.57 -6.42
CA LEU A 4 -29.25 -1.53 -5.58
C LEU A 4 -29.14 -2.97 -6.11
N ILE A 5 -29.09 -3.15 -7.41
CA ILE A 5 -28.93 -4.48 -8.05
C ILE A 5 -27.55 -5.05 -7.70
N TYR A 6 -26.52 -4.22 -7.78
CA TYR A 6 -25.17 -4.61 -7.38
C TYR A 6 -25.11 -4.99 -5.89
N LEU A 7 -25.71 -4.18 -5.02
CA LEU A 7 -25.74 -4.45 -3.58
C LEU A 7 -26.46 -5.77 -3.28
N TYR A 8 -27.60 -6.02 -3.90
CA TYR A 8 -28.35 -7.29 -3.77
C TYR A 8 -27.51 -8.49 -4.24
N SER A 9 -26.86 -8.38 -5.40
CA SER A 9 -25.95 -9.41 -5.92
C SER A 9 -24.79 -9.69 -4.96
N LEU A 10 -24.20 -8.64 -4.40
CA LEU A 10 -23.12 -8.73 -3.42
C LEU A 10 -23.60 -9.44 -2.14
N MET A 11 -24.75 -9.05 -1.60
CA MET A 11 -25.36 -9.71 -0.44
C MET A 11 -25.56 -11.20 -0.67
N ARG A 12 -26.09 -11.57 -1.83
CA ARG A 12 -26.32 -12.97 -2.19
C ARG A 12 -25.02 -13.78 -2.29
N ARG A 13 -23.95 -13.18 -2.85
CA ARG A 13 -22.63 -13.79 -2.91
C ARG A 13 -22.02 -13.99 -1.53
N ILE A 14 -22.04 -12.97 -0.69
CA ILE A 14 -21.48 -13.01 0.67
C ILE A 14 -22.19 -14.05 1.52
N LYS A 15 -23.52 -14.13 1.46
CA LYS A 15 -24.30 -15.18 2.17
C LYS A 15 -23.89 -16.59 1.77
N LYS A 16 -23.59 -16.83 0.49
CA LYS A 16 -23.12 -18.13 -0.01
C LYS A 16 -21.76 -18.53 0.55
N LEU A 17 -20.88 -17.55 0.84
CA LEU A 17 -19.53 -17.79 1.35
C LEU A 17 -19.50 -18.24 2.81
N LYS A 18 -20.62 -18.21 3.54
CA LYS A 18 -20.73 -18.61 4.97
C LYS A 18 -19.60 -17.99 5.82
N ILE A 19 -19.35 -16.70 5.63
CA ILE A 19 -18.27 -16.00 6.33
C ILE A 19 -18.54 -16.01 7.83
N SER A 20 -17.62 -16.56 8.61
CA SER A 20 -17.74 -16.64 10.07
C SER A 20 -17.21 -15.39 10.75
N LYS A 21 -16.18 -14.73 10.19
CA LYS A 21 -15.57 -13.53 10.75
C LYS A 21 -15.04 -12.58 9.67
N VAL A 22 -15.22 -11.28 9.90
CA VAL A 22 -14.72 -10.20 9.04
C VAL A 22 -13.70 -9.37 9.83
N TYR A 23 -12.60 -9.04 9.19
CA TYR A 23 -11.59 -8.11 9.70
C TYR A 23 -11.62 -6.85 8.84
N ASP A 24 -12.20 -5.77 9.38
CA ASP A 24 -12.28 -4.47 8.72
C ASP A 24 -11.05 -3.64 9.10
N LEU A 25 -10.01 -3.67 8.27
CA LEU A 25 -8.81 -2.88 8.47
C LEU A 25 -8.94 -1.46 7.87
N GLN A 26 -9.94 -1.23 7.01
CA GLN A 26 -10.15 0.10 6.43
C GLN A 26 -10.83 1.07 7.40
N ASN A 27 -11.74 0.57 8.25
CA ASN A 27 -12.44 1.35 9.27
C ASN A 27 -13.08 2.64 8.74
N SER A 28 -13.70 2.59 7.55
CA SER A 28 -14.31 3.72 6.87
C SER A 28 -15.83 3.76 7.08
N SER A 29 -16.45 4.91 6.80
CA SER A 29 -17.91 5.01 6.77
C SER A 29 -18.56 4.05 5.77
N ARG A 30 -17.86 3.73 4.67
CA ARG A 30 -18.29 2.73 3.70
C ARG A 30 -18.32 1.32 4.28
N THR A 31 -17.29 0.92 5.01
CA THR A 31 -17.25 -0.40 5.65
C THR A 31 -18.24 -0.51 6.80
N SER A 32 -18.46 0.55 7.56
CA SER A 32 -19.52 0.63 8.57
C SER A 32 -20.91 0.48 7.95
N PHE A 33 -21.14 1.04 6.77
CA PHE A 33 -22.40 0.84 6.02
C PHE A 33 -22.54 -0.62 5.58
N TYR A 34 -21.49 -1.25 5.03
CA TYR A 34 -21.53 -2.67 4.68
C TYR A 34 -21.77 -3.57 5.90
N LYS A 35 -21.17 -3.28 7.04
CA LYS A 35 -21.45 -3.97 8.30
C LYS A 35 -22.94 -3.98 8.61
N LYS A 36 -23.59 -2.82 8.58
CA LYS A 36 -25.03 -2.68 8.90
C LYS A 36 -25.93 -3.47 7.94
N ILE A 37 -25.61 -3.50 6.66
CA ILE A 37 -26.48 -4.13 5.64
C ILE A 37 -26.17 -5.62 5.45
N LEU A 38 -24.90 -5.98 5.37
CA LEU A 38 -24.49 -7.36 5.04
C LEU A 38 -24.38 -8.25 6.27
N PHE A 39 -24.12 -7.65 7.44
CA PHE A 39 -23.91 -8.34 8.70
C PHE A 39 -24.71 -7.66 9.84
N PRO A 40 -26.04 -7.54 9.74
CA PRO A 40 -26.83 -6.77 10.70
C PRO A 40 -26.74 -7.29 12.15
N ASN A 41 -26.49 -8.60 12.31
CA ASN A 41 -26.30 -9.22 13.63
C ASN A 41 -24.82 -9.37 14.02
N SER A 42 -23.94 -8.58 13.40
CA SER A 42 -22.51 -8.62 13.70
C SER A 42 -22.21 -8.04 15.07
N ASN A 43 -21.31 -8.72 15.79
CA ASN A 43 -20.76 -8.29 17.08
C ASN A 43 -19.24 -8.47 17.08
N PHE A 44 -18.58 -8.21 18.21
CA PHE A 44 -17.13 -8.38 18.34
C PHE A 44 -16.61 -9.76 17.89
N ASN A 45 -17.40 -10.83 18.07
CA ASN A 45 -16.94 -12.18 17.75
C ASN A 45 -16.82 -12.41 16.26
N ASN A 46 -17.67 -11.76 15.44
CA ASN A 46 -17.70 -11.96 13.99
C ASN A 46 -17.36 -10.73 13.14
N TRP A 47 -17.18 -9.55 13.78
CA TRP A 47 -16.72 -8.34 13.11
C TRP A 47 -15.62 -7.64 13.93
N SER A 48 -14.39 -7.66 13.43
CA SER A 48 -13.25 -6.97 14.00
C SER A 48 -13.02 -5.65 13.26
N SER A 49 -13.06 -4.54 13.97
CA SER A 49 -12.79 -3.18 13.47
C SER A 49 -12.18 -2.34 14.59
N SER A 50 -11.66 -1.15 14.27
CA SER A 50 -11.17 -0.23 15.31
C SER A 50 -12.23 0.10 16.35
N GLU A 51 -13.50 0.15 15.96
CA GLU A 51 -14.62 0.41 16.87
C GLU A 51 -14.89 -0.76 17.81
N THR A 52 -14.90 -2.01 17.29
CA THR A 52 -15.22 -3.21 18.08
C THR A 52 -14.05 -3.71 18.94
N THR A 53 -12.84 -3.27 18.64
CA THR A 53 -11.61 -3.63 19.39
C THR A 53 -11.02 -2.46 20.16
N LEU A 54 -11.80 -1.40 20.38
CA LEU A 54 -11.35 -0.21 21.09
C LEU A 54 -10.85 -0.59 22.50
N PRO A 55 -9.69 -0.09 22.94
CA PRO A 55 -9.22 -0.32 24.30
C PRO A 55 -10.22 0.21 25.34
N LYS A 56 -10.33 -0.47 26.46
CA LYS A 56 -11.19 0.01 27.58
C LYS A 56 -10.82 1.44 27.96
N ASN A 57 -11.83 2.26 28.16
CA ASN A 57 -11.70 3.67 28.58
C ASN A 57 -11.00 4.58 27.54
N LYS A 58 -10.96 4.20 26.27
CA LYS A 58 -10.48 5.05 25.18
C LYS A 58 -11.62 5.40 24.24
N THR A 59 -11.60 6.65 23.75
CA THR A 59 -12.48 7.07 22.66
C THR A 59 -11.86 6.69 21.33
N LYS A 60 -12.70 6.61 20.27
CA LYS A 60 -12.21 6.37 18.92
C LYS A 60 -11.25 7.47 18.46
N GLU A 61 -11.53 8.73 18.82
CA GLU A 61 -10.69 9.88 18.47
C GLU A 61 -9.29 9.79 19.08
N GLU A 62 -9.18 9.36 20.35
CA GLU A 62 -7.89 9.14 20.99
C GLU A 62 -7.13 7.98 20.36
N PHE A 63 -7.84 6.91 20.01
CA PHE A 63 -7.23 5.74 19.40
C PHE A 63 -6.75 6.04 17.95
N ASP A 64 -7.49 6.85 17.21
CA ASP A 64 -7.14 7.24 15.84
C ASP A 64 -5.92 8.19 15.76
N LYS A 65 -5.46 8.75 16.89
CA LYS A 65 -4.17 9.48 16.98
C LYS A 65 -2.95 8.57 16.88
N LYS A 66 -3.09 7.30 17.16
CA LYS A 66 -1.99 6.32 16.98
C LYS A 66 -1.68 6.08 15.51
N SER A 67 -0.46 5.62 15.24
CA SER A 67 -0.08 5.21 13.89
C SER A 67 -1.01 4.12 13.35
N VAL A 68 -1.13 4.03 12.03
CA VAL A 68 -1.99 3.01 11.38
C VAL A 68 -1.53 1.60 11.75
N LEU A 69 -0.22 1.36 11.79
CA LEU A 69 0.35 0.05 12.12
C LEU A 69 0.04 -0.35 13.57
N GLU A 70 0.17 0.57 14.53
CA GLU A 70 -0.19 0.30 15.92
C GLU A 70 -1.68 -0.02 16.10
N ARG A 71 -2.55 0.65 15.35
CA ARG A 71 -3.99 0.39 15.36
C ARG A 71 -4.32 -0.99 14.79
N PHE A 72 -3.67 -1.37 13.69
CA PHE A 72 -3.83 -2.70 13.11
C PHE A 72 -3.30 -3.78 14.03
N ASP A 73 -2.13 -3.57 14.61
CA ASP A 73 -1.53 -4.50 15.57
C ASP A 73 -2.49 -4.76 16.75
N HIS A 74 -2.97 -3.70 17.38
CA HIS A 74 -3.94 -3.79 18.47
C HIS A 74 -5.24 -4.51 18.04
N GLN A 75 -5.81 -4.16 16.88
CA GLN A 75 -7.04 -4.78 16.36
C GLN A 75 -6.86 -6.29 16.12
N LEU A 76 -5.76 -6.68 15.50
CA LEU A 76 -5.47 -8.07 15.17
C LEU A 76 -5.18 -8.89 16.42
N GLN A 77 -4.34 -8.40 17.34
CA GLN A 77 -4.05 -9.06 18.63
C GLN A 77 -5.31 -9.24 19.46
N THR A 78 -6.14 -8.20 19.59
CA THR A 78 -7.44 -8.28 20.28
C THR A 78 -8.34 -9.33 19.63
N SER A 79 -8.21 -9.54 18.34
CA SER A 79 -8.95 -10.55 17.57
C SER A 79 -8.27 -11.94 17.57
N LYS A 80 -7.21 -12.13 18.38
CA LYS A 80 -6.44 -13.36 18.51
C LYS A 80 -5.69 -13.79 17.24
N ILE A 81 -5.26 -12.81 16.44
CA ILE A 81 -4.39 -13.05 15.29
C ILE A 81 -2.95 -12.71 15.69
N ASN A 82 -2.03 -13.58 15.31
CA ASN A 82 -0.61 -13.28 15.48
C ASN A 82 -0.18 -12.12 14.58
N THR A 83 0.45 -11.10 15.19
CA THR A 83 0.82 -9.85 14.52
C THR A 83 2.33 -9.69 14.38
N LYS A 84 3.07 -10.78 14.26
CA LYS A 84 4.54 -10.79 14.22
C LYS A 84 5.15 -9.77 13.24
N HIS A 85 4.49 -9.51 12.10
CA HIS A 85 5.00 -8.64 11.06
C HIS A 85 4.23 -7.31 10.90
N THR A 86 3.30 -6.99 11.81
CA THR A 86 2.48 -5.78 11.66
C THR A 86 3.31 -4.50 11.77
N MET A 87 4.26 -4.46 12.73
CA MET A 87 5.12 -3.28 12.94
C MET A 87 6.33 -3.24 11.99
N LEU A 88 6.77 -4.41 11.51
CA LEU A 88 7.83 -4.56 10.52
C LEU A 88 7.31 -5.45 9.39
N PRO A 89 6.54 -4.89 8.44
CA PRO A 89 5.98 -5.69 7.34
C PRO A 89 7.07 -6.37 6.52
N ASP A 90 6.94 -7.66 6.30
CA ASP A 90 7.82 -8.44 5.45
C ASP A 90 7.11 -8.74 4.12
N PHE A 91 7.66 -8.19 3.05
CA PHE A 91 7.19 -8.38 1.66
C PHE A 91 8.08 -9.33 0.87
N SER A 92 9.03 -10.01 1.50
CA SER A 92 9.96 -10.91 0.80
C SER A 92 9.25 -12.04 0.04
N TRP A 93 8.08 -12.47 0.52
CA TRP A 93 7.24 -13.46 -0.14
C TRP A 93 6.69 -13.03 -1.51
N SER A 94 6.62 -11.72 -1.76
CA SER A 94 6.13 -11.17 -3.04
C SER A 94 7.25 -10.97 -4.06
N CYS A 95 8.52 -11.05 -3.66
CA CYS A 95 9.65 -10.81 -4.54
C CYS A 95 9.79 -11.91 -5.61
N THR A 96 10.23 -11.49 -6.80
CA THR A 96 10.56 -12.36 -7.93
C THR A 96 11.97 -12.07 -8.45
N ASP A 97 12.49 -12.92 -9.32
CA ASP A 97 13.78 -12.65 -9.98
C ASP A 97 13.66 -11.49 -10.97
N ILE A 98 14.48 -10.44 -10.77
CA ILE A 98 14.59 -9.28 -11.65
C ILE A 98 15.98 -9.14 -12.27
N SER A 99 16.76 -10.22 -12.31
CA SER A 99 18.14 -10.21 -12.85
C SER A 99 18.21 -9.69 -14.27
N LYS A 100 17.22 -10.01 -15.11
CA LYS A 100 17.11 -9.52 -16.49
C LYS A 100 16.95 -7.98 -16.50
N ILE A 101 16.04 -7.43 -15.70
CA ILE A 101 15.80 -5.99 -15.57
C ILE A 101 17.07 -5.31 -15.03
N LYS A 102 17.68 -5.86 -13.97
CA LYS A 102 18.92 -5.32 -13.40
C LYS A 102 20.06 -5.29 -14.42
N SER A 103 20.18 -6.32 -15.24
CA SER A 103 21.18 -6.41 -16.32
C SER A 103 20.92 -5.37 -17.42
N GLU A 104 19.68 -5.28 -17.90
CA GLU A 104 19.26 -4.34 -18.95
C GLU A 104 19.57 -2.89 -18.57
N TYR A 105 19.21 -2.50 -17.36
CA TYR A 105 19.44 -1.14 -16.84
C TYR A 105 20.78 -0.97 -16.12
N LYS A 106 21.62 -2.03 -16.03
CA LYS A 106 22.93 -2.05 -15.34
C LYS A 106 22.80 -1.55 -13.90
N LEU A 107 21.85 -2.12 -13.13
CA LEU A 107 21.55 -1.73 -11.76
C LEU A 107 22.43 -2.50 -10.76
N GLU A 108 23.55 -1.91 -10.34
CA GLU A 108 24.41 -2.46 -9.30
C GLU A 108 24.12 -1.77 -7.94
N LYS A 109 24.35 -0.45 -7.89
CA LYS A 109 24.02 0.40 -6.74
C LYS A 109 23.02 1.45 -7.19
N TYR A 110 21.85 1.48 -6.58
CA TYR A 110 20.80 2.40 -7.01
C TYR A 110 19.89 2.82 -5.87
N ILE A 111 19.26 3.97 -6.06
CA ILE A 111 18.24 4.53 -5.17
C ILE A 111 16.94 4.59 -5.93
N VAL A 112 15.86 4.07 -5.33
CA VAL A 112 14.51 4.13 -5.94
C VAL A 112 13.76 5.34 -5.41
N LEU A 113 13.25 6.17 -6.30
CA LEU A 113 12.39 7.31 -5.94
C LEU A 113 10.97 7.08 -6.44
N PHE A 114 9.99 7.58 -5.68
CA PHE A 114 8.56 7.49 -5.99
C PHE A 114 7.97 8.92 -6.12
N PRO A 115 8.19 9.62 -7.25
CA PRO A 115 7.76 11.00 -7.42
C PRO A 115 6.29 11.17 -7.78
N PHE A 116 5.57 10.07 -8.05
CA PHE A 116 4.22 10.11 -8.59
C PHE A 116 3.16 9.95 -7.50
N CYS A 117 1.95 10.38 -7.80
CA CYS A 117 0.79 10.18 -6.95
C CYS A 117 -0.49 10.10 -7.80
N SER A 118 -1.56 9.58 -7.20
CA SER A 118 -2.86 9.54 -7.88
C SER A 118 -3.28 10.92 -8.40
N PRO A 119 -3.81 11.05 -9.62
CA PRO A 119 -4.16 12.34 -10.24
C PRO A 119 -5.07 13.23 -9.38
N HIS A 120 -6.00 12.63 -8.64
CA HIS A 120 -6.91 13.36 -7.73
C HIS A 120 -6.22 13.81 -6.41
N LEU A 121 -4.96 13.51 -6.22
CA LEU A 121 -4.13 13.92 -5.07
C LEU A 121 -2.90 14.73 -5.51
N ALA A 122 -2.99 15.43 -6.62
CA ALA A 122 -1.88 16.19 -7.22
C ALA A 122 -1.19 17.15 -6.22
N GLN A 123 -1.94 17.66 -5.22
CA GLN A 123 -1.40 18.49 -4.13
C GLN A 123 -0.38 17.77 -3.23
N LYS A 124 -0.29 16.43 -3.30
CA LYS A 124 0.72 15.64 -2.56
C LYS A 124 2.02 15.49 -3.33
N LYS A 125 2.03 15.84 -4.62
CA LYS A 125 3.21 15.74 -5.45
C LYS A 125 4.25 16.76 -5.00
N TRP A 126 5.40 16.26 -4.56
CA TRP A 126 6.52 17.14 -4.20
C TRP A 126 7.23 17.62 -5.47
N PRO A 127 7.39 18.93 -5.70
CA PRO A 127 7.86 19.43 -6.98
C PRO A 127 9.39 19.39 -7.17
N TYR A 128 10.17 19.13 -6.10
CA TYR A 128 11.63 19.31 -6.10
C TYR A 128 12.40 17.99 -6.27
N TYR A 129 11.85 17.00 -6.97
CA TYR A 129 12.55 15.73 -7.17
C TYR A 129 13.81 15.87 -8.01
N ASN A 130 13.81 16.72 -9.06
CA ASN A 130 14.98 16.91 -9.90
C ASN A 130 16.12 17.58 -9.13
N GLU A 131 15.82 18.57 -8.27
CA GLU A 131 16.80 19.19 -7.38
C GLU A 131 17.34 18.21 -6.33
N LEU A 132 16.50 17.32 -5.82
CA LEU A 132 16.94 16.25 -4.92
C LEU A 132 17.91 15.31 -5.64
N ILE A 133 17.58 14.90 -6.86
CA ILE A 133 18.41 14.02 -7.69
C ILE A 133 19.79 14.63 -7.91
N GLU A 134 19.87 15.90 -8.29
CA GLU A 134 21.15 16.61 -8.47
C GLU A 134 21.95 16.69 -7.15
N LYS A 135 21.29 16.95 -6.02
CA LYS A 135 21.95 16.93 -4.71
C LYS A 135 22.50 15.56 -4.35
N ILE A 136 21.77 14.48 -4.64
CA ILE A 136 22.23 13.11 -4.39
C ILE A 136 23.44 12.79 -5.26
N LYS A 137 23.38 13.07 -6.57
CA LYS A 137 24.50 12.87 -7.50
C LYS A 137 25.75 13.60 -7.03
N ASN A 138 25.63 14.88 -6.72
CA ASN A 138 26.75 15.70 -6.25
C ASN A 138 27.32 15.19 -4.92
N LYS A 139 26.46 14.79 -3.98
CA LYS A 139 26.90 14.31 -2.66
C LYS A 139 27.66 12.99 -2.73
N TYR A 140 27.26 12.10 -3.64
CA TYR A 140 27.78 10.73 -3.74
C TYR A 140 28.61 10.51 -5.01
N ASN A 141 29.00 11.57 -5.73
CA ASN A 141 29.83 11.53 -6.93
C ASN A 141 29.32 10.48 -7.95
N ASP A 142 28.03 10.51 -8.25
CA ASP A 142 27.34 9.56 -9.16
C ASP A 142 27.54 8.07 -8.81
N GLN A 143 27.87 7.76 -7.55
CA GLN A 143 28.07 6.39 -7.10
C GLN A 143 26.80 5.53 -7.22
N TYR A 144 25.63 6.16 -7.17
CA TYR A 144 24.32 5.51 -7.22
C TYR A 144 23.56 5.91 -8.47
N LYS A 145 22.99 4.95 -9.17
CA LYS A 145 21.94 5.26 -10.16
C LYS A 145 20.65 5.67 -9.46
N ILE A 146 20.06 6.76 -9.90
CA ILE A 146 18.75 7.17 -9.42
C ILE A 146 17.70 6.61 -10.39
N VAL A 147 16.75 5.84 -9.86
CA VAL A 147 15.75 5.17 -10.67
C VAL A 147 14.33 5.53 -10.19
N VAL A 148 13.40 5.52 -11.14
CA VAL A 148 11.96 5.58 -10.90
C VAL A 148 11.29 4.38 -11.55
N ALA A 149 10.26 3.83 -10.92
CA ALA A 149 9.43 2.76 -11.46
C ALA A 149 7.97 3.25 -11.48
N PRO A 150 7.56 3.90 -12.59
CA PRO A 150 6.21 4.47 -12.70
C PRO A 150 5.14 3.40 -12.82
N GLY A 151 3.93 3.73 -12.36
CA GLY A 151 2.74 2.97 -12.72
C GLY A 151 2.37 3.13 -14.21
N PRO A 152 1.41 2.33 -14.72
CA PRO A 152 1.06 2.35 -16.14
C PRO A 152 0.67 3.72 -16.68
N ASP A 153 -0.06 4.50 -15.88
CA ASP A 153 -0.54 5.84 -16.27
C ASP A 153 0.51 6.94 -16.04
N GLU A 154 1.65 6.61 -15.41
CA GLU A 154 2.69 7.57 -15.00
C GLU A 154 3.93 7.52 -15.90
N ILE A 155 3.99 6.56 -16.86
CA ILE A 155 5.16 6.36 -17.75
C ILE A 155 5.50 7.63 -18.54
N ASN A 156 4.50 8.36 -19.03
CA ASN A 156 4.75 9.60 -19.76
C ASN A 156 5.29 10.70 -18.84
N GLU A 157 4.76 10.80 -17.64
CA GLU A 157 5.18 11.77 -16.63
C GLU A 157 6.60 11.49 -16.14
N SER A 158 7.03 10.23 -16.13
CA SER A 158 8.40 9.87 -15.70
C SER A 158 9.50 10.48 -16.56
N LYS A 159 9.18 10.92 -17.77
CA LYS A 159 10.13 11.61 -18.68
C LYS A 159 10.57 12.97 -18.16
N ASP A 160 9.77 13.59 -17.29
CA ASP A 160 10.07 14.89 -16.68
C ASP A 160 10.98 14.76 -15.43
N ILE A 161 11.30 13.54 -15.03
CA ILE A 161 12.17 13.25 -13.89
C ILE A 161 13.57 12.88 -14.39
N ASN A 162 14.60 13.53 -13.87
CA ASN A 162 16.01 13.33 -14.24
C ASN A 162 16.59 12.00 -13.69
N ALA A 163 15.79 10.96 -13.68
CA ALA A 163 16.12 9.62 -13.20
C ALA A 163 15.93 8.58 -14.31
N LEU A 164 16.56 7.43 -14.14
CA LEU A 164 16.41 6.29 -15.03
C LEU A 164 15.02 5.66 -14.82
N CYS A 165 14.17 5.68 -15.85
CA CYS A 165 12.87 5.02 -15.81
C CYS A 165 13.03 3.51 -16.04
N VAL A 166 12.70 2.71 -15.03
CA VAL A 166 12.80 1.24 -15.08
C VAL A 166 11.44 0.65 -15.45
N LEU A 167 11.43 -0.10 -16.54
CA LEU A 167 10.24 -0.76 -17.10
C LEU A 167 10.59 -2.22 -17.43
N ASP A 168 9.60 -3.08 -17.56
CA ASP A 168 9.76 -4.42 -18.13
C ASP A 168 9.17 -4.46 -19.54
N ASN A 169 10.02 -4.60 -20.56
CA ASN A 169 9.63 -4.57 -21.98
C ASN A 169 8.73 -3.36 -22.33
N GLY A 170 9.05 -2.17 -21.80
CA GLY A 170 8.32 -0.94 -22.03
C GLY A 170 7.02 -0.80 -21.24
N LYS A 171 6.74 -1.69 -20.30
CA LYS A 171 5.57 -1.67 -19.41
C LYS A 171 5.99 -1.41 -17.97
N ALA A 172 5.06 -0.85 -17.19
CA ALA A 172 5.26 -0.71 -15.74
C ALA A 172 5.56 -2.08 -15.10
N LEU A 173 6.44 -2.07 -14.10
CA LEU A 173 6.72 -3.26 -13.31
C LEU A 173 5.46 -3.75 -12.60
N ASP A 174 5.30 -5.06 -12.49
CA ASP A 174 4.30 -5.61 -11.59
C ASP A 174 4.73 -5.47 -10.11
N ILE A 175 3.82 -5.79 -9.19
CA ILE A 175 4.06 -5.64 -7.75
C ILE A 175 5.24 -6.50 -7.29
N SER A 176 5.41 -7.70 -7.85
CA SER A 176 6.49 -8.62 -7.46
C SER A 176 7.85 -8.11 -7.93
N GLN A 177 7.93 -7.62 -9.17
CA GLN A 177 9.12 -6.99 -9.74
C GLN A 177 9.48 -5.71 -8.98
N LEU A 178 8.48 -4.87 -8.67
CA LEU A 178 8.67 -3.64 -7.90
C LEU A 178 9.16 -3.94 -6.47
N SER A 179 8.59 -4.95 -5.81
CA SER A 179 9.03 -5.39 -4.47
C SER A 179 10.51 -5.81 -4.49
N SER A 180 10.93 -6.55 -5.53
CA SER A 180 12.31 -6.94 -5.70
C SER A 180 13.23 -5.76 -5.99
N LEU A 181 12.79 -4.82 -6.83
CA LEU A 181 13.55 -3.60 -7.13
C LEU A 181 13.77 -2.76 -5.84
N ILE A 182 12.76 -2.63 -5.00
CA ILE A 182 12.87 -1.91 -3.72
C ILE A 182 13.79 -2.67 -2.76
N LYS A 183 13.61 -3.99 -2.62
CA LYS A 183 14.41 -4.82 -1.73
C LYS A 183 15.90 -4.75 -2.02
N ASP A 184 16.27 -4.75 -3.30
CA ASP A 184 17.66 -4.74 -3.75
C ASP A 184 18.25 -3.33 -3.85
N SER A 185 17.47 -2.27 -3.56
CA SER A 185 17.95 -0.89 -3.59
C SER A 185 18.90 -0.59 -2.44
N SER A 186 19.73 0.42 -2.62
CA SER A 186 20.61 0.92 -1.56
C SER A 186 19.89 1.80 -0.55
N PHE A 187 18.78 2.42 -1.00
CA PHE A 187 17.87 3.26 -0.22
C PHE A 187 16.49 3.24 -0.85
#